data_957775bc524585c4f82147b907563a86
#
_entry.id   957775bc524585c4f82147b907563a86
#
_cell.length_a   1.000
_cell.length_b   1.000
_cell.length_c   1.000
_cell.angle_alpha   90.00
_cell.angle_beta   90.00
_cell.angle_gamma   90.00
#
_symmetry.space_group_name_H-M   'P 1'
#
loop_
_entity.id
_entity.type
_entity.pdbx_description
1 polymer ?
#
loop_
_entity_poly.entity_id
_entity_poly.type
_entity_poly.pdbx_seq_one_letter_code
_entity_poly.pdbx_strand_id
1 'polypeptide(L)'
;MVEIQWSEEAGRLRASAANEAEWNATVAASLVRDSDKVAVDVGCGGGGMAKALAEAMPAGTTVVAIDADPDVLEQARQHTAGAVRCELASMDDGAEPLRKAIDAPADLIWASASVHHAGDQQAAVDALASLLAPGGRLALAEGGLPSRSLPWDLGIGEPGLELRLDLAQDRYFAAMRDGLPGTVPMPYGWTDALTRAGLIDVTTRSILSESPAPLSAEQRDQLITQFQHRVDWLTPDAEPTHGHGHGHGHGHGHVEAQEWLSPEDLAVWAQLLDPESEHYLGRRTDLAVLSVRSIHLGHAPA
;
A
#
# COMPACT_ATOMS: atom_id res chain seq x y z
N MET A 1 -11.33 0.59 -18.63
CA MET A 1 -11.20 1.19 -17.30
C MET A 1 -10.31 0.25 -16.53
N VAL A 2 -9.19 0.72 -16.02
CA VAL A 2 -8.27 -0.10 -15.23
C VAL A 2 -8.82 -0.08 -13.81
N GLU A 3 -9.25 -1.22 -13.29
CA GLU A 3 -9.80 -1.38 -11.95
C GLU A 3 -8.97 -2.44 -11.22
N ILE A 4 -8.54 -2.13 -9.99
CA ILE A 4 -7.81 -3.08 -9.15
C ILE A 4 -8.81 -4.09 -8.59
N GLN A 5 -8.57 -5.38 -8.85
CA GLN A 5 -9.37 -6.47 -8.27
C GLN A 5 -8.79 -6.86 -6.90
N TRP A 6 -9.22 -6.18 -5.86
CA TRP A 6 -8.67 -6.34 -4.49
C TRP A 6 -8.80 -7.76 -3.95
N SER A 7 -9.82 -8.49 -4.34
CA SER A 7 -9.99 -9.91 -3.97
C SER A 7 -8.84 -10.79 -4.49
N GLU A 8 -8.29 -10.49 -5.67
CA GLU A 8 -7.13 -11.21 -6.23
C GLU A 8 -5.83 -10.82 -5.48
N GLU A 9 -5.76 -9.61 -4.95
CA GLU A 9 -4.64 -9.09 -4.18
C GLU A 9 -4.63 -9.52 -2.69
N ALA A 10 -5.74 -10.04 -2.18
CA ALA A 10 -5.92 -10.34 -0.75
C ALA A 10 -4.82 -11.26 -0.17
N GLY A 11 -4.41 -12.28 -0.92
CA GLY A 11 -3.31 -13.18 -0.52
C GLY A 11 -1.97 -12.46 -0.40
N ARG A 12 -1.66 -11.56 -1.33
CA ARG A 12 -0.45 -10.75 -1.35
C ARG A 12 -0.44 -9.74 -0.18
N LEU A 13 -1.56 -9.08 0.07
CA LEU A 13 -1.71 -8.16 1.20
C LEU A 13 -1.48 -8.84 2.54
N ARG A 14 -1.94 -10.09 2.69
CA ARG A 14 -1.66 -10.88 3.89
C ARG A 14 -0.17 -11.20 4.04
N ALA A 15 0.50 -11.62 2.96
CA ALA A 15 1.93 -11.89 2.98
C ALA A 15 2.75 -10.62 3.31
N SER A 16 2.37 -9.48 2.73
CA SER A 16 2.98 -8.18 3.04
C SER A 16 2.80 -7.81 4.52
N ALA A 17 1.60 -7.99 5.08
CA ALA A 17 1.33 -7.74 6.49
C ALA A 17 2.24 -8.53 7.44
N ALA A 18 2.56 -9.79 7.10
CA ALA A 18 3.48 -10.61 7.87
C ALA A 18 4.94 -10.16 7.73
N ASN A 19 5.36 -9.81 6.51
CA ASN A 19 6.73 -9.36 6.22
C ASN A 19 7.06 -7.99 6.85
N GLU A 20 6.04 -7.15 7.06
CA GLU A 20 6.17 -5.81 7.62
C GLU A 20 5.92 -5.75 9.15
N ALA A 21 5.83 -6.89 9.83
CA ALA A 21 5.45 -6.94 11.24
C ALA A 21 6.34 -6.08 12.15
N GLU A 22 7.67 -6.10 11.96
CA GLU A 22 8.60 -5.31 12.75
C GLU A 22 8.44 -3.80 12.51
N TRP A 23 8.26 -3.40 11.23
CA TRP A 23 8.00 -2.03 10.88
C TRP A 23 6.67 -1.54 11.48
N ASN A 24 5.60 -2.31 11.33
CA ASN A 24 4.29 -2.00 11.90
C ASN A 24 4.36 -1.86 13.42
N ALA A 25 5.03 -2.77 14.13
CA ALA A 25 5.22 -2.70 15.57
C ALA A 25 5.97 -1.41 16.00
N THR A 26 7.05 -1.07 15.30
CA THR A 26 7.83 0.15 15.56
C THR A 26 7.00 1.41 15.35
N VAL A 27 6.22 1.45 14.29
CA VAL A 27 5.36 2.60 13.97
C VAL A 27 4.21 2.70 14.97
N ALA A 28 3.51 1.60 15.25
CA ALA A 28 2.42 1.57 16.23
C ALA A 28 2.90 2.08 17.60
N ALA A 29 4.02 1.56 18.10
CA ALA A 29 4.62 2.00 19.38
C ALA A 29 4.96 3.51 19.40
N SER A 30 5.30 4.10 18.24
CA SER A 30 5.60 5.54 18.13
C SER A 30 4.36 6.43 18.06
N LEU A 31 3.21 5.87 17.71
CA LEU A 31 1.94 6.60 17.52
C LEU A 31 1.01 6.49 18.72
N VAL A 32 0.97 5.33 19.38
CA VAL A 32 0.06 5.05 20.50
C VAL A 32 0.47 5.83 21.75
N ARG A 33 -0.54 6.30 22.51
CA ARG A 33 -0.38 6.96 23.81
C ARG A 33 -1.10 6.15 24.89
N ASP A 34 -0.63 6.23 26.13
CA ASP A 34 -1.25 5.55 27.28
C ASP A 34 -2.71 5.96 27.52
N SER A 35 -3.09 7.16 27.05
CA SER A 35 -4.45 7.69 27.18
C SER A 35 -5.42 7.18 26.10
N ASP A 36 -4.93 6.58 25.02
CA ASP A 36 -5.75 6.17 23.89
C ASP A 36 -6.73 5.07 24.26
N LYS A 37 -7.94 5.15 23.74
CA LYS A 37 -9.02 4.18 23.95
C LYS A 37 -9.48 3.53 22.67
N VAL A 38 -9.47 4.29 21.55
CA VAL A 38 -9.94 3.84 20.24
C VAL A 38 -8.89 4.13 19.19
N ALA A 39 -8.36 3.10 18.56
CA ALA A 39 -7.51 3.20 17.37
C ALA A 39 -8.19 2.55 16.17
N VAL A 40 -7.97 3.13 14.98
CA VAL A 40 -8.60 2.68 13.74
C VAL A 40 -7.54 2.53 12.66
N ASP A 41 -7.58 1.43 11.93
CA ASP A 41 -6.77 1.16 10.73
C ASP A 41 -7.71 1.17 9.52
N VAL A 42 -7.63 2.21 8.68
CA VAL A 42 -8.52 2.41 7.52
C VAL A 42 -7.80 2.05 6.24
N GLY A 43 -8.44 1.19 5.41
CA GLY A 43 -7.76 0.49 4.33
C GLY A 43 -6.76 -0.50 4.90
N CYS A 44 -7.23 -1.35 5.83
CA CYS A 44 -6.36 -2.17 6.67
C CYS A 44 -5.63 -3.28 5.92
N GLY A 45 -6.01 -3.57 4.66
CA GLY A 45 -5.40 -4.61 3.87
C GLY A 45 -5.36 -5.96 4.62
N GLY A 46 -4.18 -6.58 4.68
CA GLY A 46 -3.99 -7.84 5.42
C GLY A 46 -3.97 -7.74 6.94
N GLY A 47 -4.27 -6.56 7.52
CA GLY A 47 -4.42 -6.36 8.97
C GLY A 47 -3.11 -6.23 9.76
N GLY A 48 -1.97 -6.00 9.07
CA GLY A 48 -0.66 -5.93 9.73
C GLY A 48 -0.56 -4.79 10.74
N MET A 49 -0.97 -3.58 10.38
CA MET A 49 -0.97 -2.44 11.29
C MET A 49 -2.07 -2.57 12.36
N ALA A 50 -3.26 -3.04 11.99
CA ALA A 50 -4.33 -3.28 12.96
C ALA A 50 -3.88 -4.21 14.10
N LYS A 51 -3.14 -5.28 13.77
CA LYS A 51 -2.54 -6.18 14.75
C LYS A 51 -1.50 -5.47 15.61
N ALA A 52 -0.60 -4.73 15.00
CA ALA A 52 0.45 -3.99 15.72
C ALA A 52 -0.14 -2.93 16.66
N LEU A 53 -1.22 -2.25 16.24
CA LEU A 53 -1.98 -1.33 17.09
C LEU A 53 -2.62 -2.07 18.28
N ALA A 54 -3.22 -3.25 18.06
CA ALA A 54 -3.82 -4.03 19.13
C ALA A 54 -2.80 -4.49 20.19
N GLU A 55 -1.56 -4.77 19.75
CA GLU A 55 -0.46 -5.15 20.62
C GLU A 55 0.14 -3.95 21.38
N ALA A 56 0.12 -2.74 20.78
CA ALA A 56 0.67 -1.52 21.36
C ALA A 56 -0.31 -0.76 22.24
N MET A 57 -1.62 -0.90 22.01
CA MET A 57 -2.65 -0.18 22.74
C MET A 57 -2.78 -0.67 24.20
N PRO A 58 -3.14 0.22 25.16
CA PRO A 58 -3.39 -0.17 26.54
C PRO A 58 -4.48 -1.24 26.68
N ALA A 59 -4.41 -2.04 27.72
CA ALA A 59 -5.43 -3.07 28.00
C ALA A 59 -6.84 -2.47 28.16
N GLY A 60 -7.84 -3.12 27.54
CA GLY A 60 -9.23 -2.68 27.60
C GLY A 60 -9.60 -1.58 26.60
N THR A 61 -8.76 -1.34 25.61
CA THR A 61 -9.01 -0.43 24.49
C THR A 61 -9.59 -1.16 23.28
N THR A 62 -10.04 -0.41 22.28
CA THR A 62 -10.64 -0.96 21.06
C THR A 62 -9.76 -0.62 19.85
N VAL A 63 -9.46 -1.63 19.03
CA VAL A 63 -8.90 -1.44 17.70
C VAL A 63 -9.91 -1.88 16.66
N VAL A 64 -10.13 -1.03 15.65
CA VAL A 64 -11.05 -1.29 14.54
C VAL A 64 -10.25 -1.31 13.24
N ALA A 65 -10.35 -2.38 12.48
CA ALA A 65 -9.81 -2.48 11.13
C ALA A 65 -10.94 -2.30 10.12
N ILE A 66 -10.77 -1.41 9.17
CA ILE A 66 -11.79 -1.09 8.16
C ILE A 66 -11.19 -1.31 6.77
N ASP A 67 -11.91 -2.00 5.92
CA ASP A 67 -11.60 -2.11 4.49
C ASP A 67 -12.88 -2.09 3.66
N ALA A 68 -12.78 -1.70 2.41
CA ALA A 68 -13.90 -1.66 1.48
C ALA A 68 -14.15 -3.01 0.80
N ASP A 69 -13.16 -3.89 0.78
CA ASP A 69 -13.25 -5.20 0.15
C ASP A 69 -13.46 -6.30 1.19
N PRO A 70 -14.52 -7.13 1.05
CA PRO A 70 -14.83 -8.17 2.03
C PRO A 70 -13.82 -9.31 2.07
N ASP A 71 -13.16 -9.65 0.96
CA ASP A 71 -12.18 -10.73 0.89
C ASP A 71 -10.86 -10.29 1.52
N VAL A 72 -10.47 -9.03 1.31
CA VAL A 72 -9.33 -8.41 2.00
C VAL A 72 -9.58 -8.35 3.51
N LEU A 73 -10.77 -7.91 3.90
CA LEU A 73 -11.16 -7.83 5.32
C LEU A 73 -11.17 -9.21 6.01
N GLU A 74 -11.51 -10.28 5.29
CA GLU A 74 -11.43 -11.64 5.83
C GLU A 74 -9.97 -12.06 6.09
N GLN A 75 -9.01 -11.66 5.27
CA GLN A 75 -7.59 -11.89 5.54
C GLN A 75 -7.13 -11.14 6.81
N ALA A 76 -7.60 -9.91 7.00
CA ALA A 76 -7.33 -9.15 8.22
C ALA A 76 -7.91 -9.85 9.48
N ARG A 77 -9.13 -10.37 9.41
CA ARG A 77 -9.74 -11.16 10.52
C ARG A 77 -8.89 -12.36 10.89
N GLN A 78 -8.43 -13.11 9.89
CA GLN A 78 -7.58 -14.29 10.11
C GLN A 78 -6.23 -13.89 10.71
N HIS A 79 -5.61 -12.82 10.20
CA HIS A 79 -4.29 -12.37 10.66
C HIS A 79 -4.32 -11.84 12.09
N THR A 80 -5.38 -11.13 12.46
CA THR A 80 -5.55 -10.55 13.81
C THR A 80 -6.11 -11.51 14.84
N ALA A 81 -6.54 -12.73 14.42
CA ALA A 81 -7.05 -13.80 15.27
C ALA A 81 -8.14 -13.33 16.29
N GLY A 82 -8.97 -12.36 15.89
CA GLY A 82 -10.06 -11.83 16.71
C GLY A 82 -9.64 -10.78 17.76
N ALA A 83 -8.37 -10.36 17.77
CA ALA A 83 -7.90 -9.27 18.64
C ALA A 83 -8.40 -7.88 18.19
N VAL A 84 -8.91 -7.77 16.97
CA VAL A 84 -9.33 -6.54 16.32
C VAL A 84 -10.75 -6.70 15.79
N ARG A 85 -11.57 -5.66 15.92
CA ARG A 85 -12.90 -5.61 15.31
C ARG A 85 -12.76 -5.21 13.85
N CYS A 86 -13.25 -6.04 12.93
CA CYS A 86 -13.14 -5.83 11.48
C CYS A 86 -14.50 -5.43 10.90
N GLU A 87 -14.56 -4.27 10.27
CA GLU A 87 -15.78 -3.66 9.76
C GLU A 87 -15.66 -3.31 8.27
N LEU A 88 -16.71 -3.59 7.49
CA LEU A 88 -16.76 -3.28 6.07
C LEU A 88 -17.28 -1.85 5.87
N ALA A 89 -16.42 -0.96 5.37
CA ALA A 89 -16.79 0.40 4.97
C ALA A 89 -15.75 0.99 4.01
N SER A 90 -16.19 1.94 3.18
CA SER A 90 -15.33 2.67 2.25
C SER A 90 -15.18 4.13 2.66
N MET A 91 -13.97 4.68 2.51
CA MET A 91 -13.75 6.12 2.68
C MET A 91 -14.35 6.95 1.54
N ASP A 92 -14.59 6.35 0.36
CA ASP A 92 -15.26 7.01 -0.76
C ASP A 92 -16.75 7.28 -0.49
N ASP A 93 -17.36 6.53 0.43
CA ASP A 93 -18.75 6.73 0.87
C ASP A 93 -18.90 7.86 1.91
N GLY A 94 -17.81 8.53 2.26
CA GLY A 94 -17.76 9.65 3.20
C GLY A 94 -17.71 9.21 4.67
N ALA A 95 -17.91 10.18 5.56
CA ALA A 95 -17.69 9.99 7.01
C ALA A 95 -18.74 9.11 7.71
N GLU A 96 -19.98 9.09 7.24
CA GLU A 96 -21.08 8.45 8.00
C GLU A 96 -20.97 6.91 8.08
N PRO A 97 -20.66 6.17 6.99
CA PRO A 97 -20.39 4.74 7.09
C PRO A 97 -19.21 4.42 8.00
N LEU A 98 -18.13 5.20 7.93
CA LEU A 98 -16.96 5.04 8.79
C LEU A 98 -17.28 5.30 10.25
N ARG A 99 -18.06 6.36 10.55
CA ARG A 99 -18.52 6.69 11.90
C ARG A 99 -19.32 5.55 12.52
N LYS A 100 -20.21 4.95 11.72
CA LYS A 100 -21.00 3.80 12.16
C LYS A 100 -20.13 2.57 12.43
N ALA A 101 -19.11 2.34 11.60
CA ALA A 101 -18.17 1.24 11.75
C ALA A 101 -17.31 1.39 13.01
N ILE A 102 -16.88 2.61 13.34
CA ILE A 102 -16.03 2.89 14.52
C ILE A 102 -16.84 2.89 15.81
N ASP A 103 -18.07 3.44 15.78
CA ASP A 103 -19.02 3.52 16.91
C ASP A 103 -18.57 4.41 18.09
N ALA A 104 -17.44 5.11 17.96
CA ALA A 104 -16.93 6.08 18.93
C ALA A 104 -15.93 7.04 18.26
N PRO A 105 -15.70 8.26 18.79
CA PRO A 105 -14.60 9.10 18.33
C PRO A 105 -13.25 8.43 18.52
N ALA A 106 -12.38 8.51 17.53
CA ALA A 106 -11.09 7.83 17.52
C ALA A 106 -9.96 8.72 18.12
N ASP A 107 -9.13 8.14 18.98
CA ASP A 107 -7.92 8.80 19.48
C ASP A 107 -6.77 8.72 18.48
N LEU A 108 -6.76 7.67 17.67
CA LEU A 108 -5.79 7.46 16.60
C LEU A 108 -6.46 6.84 15.39
N ILE A 109 -6.31 7.49 14.22
CA ILE A 109 -6.65 6.90 12.93
C ILE A 109 -5.35 6.74 12.15
N TRP A 110 -5.15 5.56 11.61
CA TRP A 110 -4.08 5.22 10.69
C TRP A 110 -4.66 4.87 9.33
N ALA A 111 -4.01 5.33 8.27
CA ALA A 111 -4.26 4.87 6.90
C ALA A 111 -2.93 4.79 6.15
N SER A 112 -2.67 3.69 5.47
CA SER A 112 -1.39 3.46 4.78
C SER A 112 -1.61 2.93 3.38
N ALA A 113 -1.02 3.59 2.39
CA ALA A 113 -1.13 3.21 0.98
C ALA A 113 -2.58 2.93 0.56
N SER A 114 -3.53 3.74 1.05
CA SER A 114 -4.97 3.54 0.86
C SER A 114 -5.70 4.81 0.43
N VAL A 115 -5.41 5.96 1.04
CA VAL A 115 -6.12 7.22 0.74
C VAL A 115 -5.85 7.69 -0.69
N HIS A 116 -4.69 7.37 -1.25
CA HIS A 116 -4.37 7.71 -2.64
C HIS A 116 -5.23 6.96 -3.68
N HIS A 117 -5.95 5.91 -3.28
CA HIS A 117 -6.93 5.23 -4.13
C HIS A 117 -8.30 5.90 -4.13
N ALA A 118 -8.60 6.77 -3.15
CA ALA A 118 -9.87 7.49 -3.12
C ALA A 118 -10.05 8.41 -4.35
N GLY A 119 -11.25 8.45 -4.92
CA GLY A 119 -11.58 9.34 -6.04
C GLY A 119 -11.35 10.81 -5.67
N ASP A 120 -11.88 11.26 -4.54
CA ASP A 120 -11.59 12.55 -3.92
C ASP A 120 -10.75 12.35 -2.65
N GLN A 121 -9.43 12.48 -2.81
CA GLN A 121 -8.47 12.28 -1.72
C GLN A 121 -8.67 13.30 -0.59
N GLN A 122 -9.00 14.55 -0.91
CA GLN A 122 -9.24 15.56 0.14
C GLN A 122 -10.51 15.23 0.92
N ALA A 123 -11.58 14.88 0.24
CA ALA A 123 -12.81 14.48 0.92
C ALA A 123 -12.62 13.25 1.82
N ALA A 124 -11.79 12.28 1.40
CA ALA A 124 -11.43 11.15 2.24
C ALA A 124 -10.65 11.58 3.49
N VAL A 125 -9.66 12.49 3.36
CA VAL A 125 -8.93 13.05 4.51
C VAL A 125 -9.87 13.83 5.44
N ASP A 126 -10.79 14.64 4.89
CA ASP A 126 -11.78 15.39 5.67
C ASP A 126 -12.71 14.44 6.44
N ALA A 127 -13.15 13.36 5.80
CA ALA A 127 -13.97 12.33 6.43
C ALA A 127 -13.24 11.71 7.61
N LEU A 128 -11.98 11.25 7.42
CA LEU A 128 -11.16 10.66 8.49
C LEU A 128 -10.91 11.65 9.62
N ALA A 129 -10.56 12.89 9.33
CA ALA A 129 -10.35 13.93 10.35
C ALA A 129 -11.60 14.17 11.20
N SER A 130 -12.80 14.13 10.59
CA SER A 130 -14.08 14.34 11.29
C SER A 130 -14.45 13.24 12.29
N LEU A 131 -13.76 12.11 12.27
CA LEU A 131 -13.98 10.97 13.16
C LEU A 131 -13.11 11.00 14.42
N LEU A 132 -12.16 11.95 14.48
CA LEU A 132 -11.25 12.07 15.61
C LEU A 132 -11.94 12.60 16.86
N ALA A 133 -11.54 12.09 18.01
CA ALA A 133 -11.81 12.72 19.30
C ALA A 133 -11.05 14.07 19.40
N PRO A 134 -11.47 15.01 20.27
CA PRO A 134 -10.66 16.19 20.57
C PRO A 134 -9.25 15.78 20.99
N GLY A 135 -8.22 16.36 20.36
CA GLY A 135 -6.81 16.01 20.56
C GLY A 135 -6.39 14.66 19.94
N GLY A 136 -7.30 13.97 19.24
CA GLY A 136 -7.02 12.76 18.47
C GLY A 136 -6.07 13.00 17.29
N ARG A 137 -5.57 11.94 16.69
CA ARG A 137 -4.53 12.01 15.64
C ARG A 137 -4.92 11.24 14.39
N LEU A 138 -4.67 11.85 13.23
CA LEU A 138 -4.69 11.17 11.94
C LEU A 138 -3.26 11.01 11.44
N ALA A 139 -2.85 9.77 11.21
CA ALA A 139 -1.55 9.41 10.66
C ALA A 139 -1.73 8.76 9.29
N LEU A 140 -1.22 9.39 8.24
CA LEU A 140 -1.24 8.90 6.87
C LEU A 140 0.16 8.43 6.48
N ALA A 141 0.32 7.16 6.15
CA ALA A 141 1.54 6.63 5.55
C ALA A 141 1.38 6.60 4.03
N GLU A 142 1.61 7.73 3.42
CA GLU A 142 1.42 7.96 2.00
C GLU A 142 2.67 8.56 1.36
N GLY A 143 2.99 8.13 0.13
CA GLY A 143 4.19 8.58 -0.57
C GLY A 143 5.48 8.06 0.07
N GLY A 144 6.56 8.77 -0.16
CA GLY A 144 7.91 8.37 0.21
C GLY A 144 8.81 8.29 -1.03
N LEU A 145 9.80 7.42 -1.00
CA LEU A 145 10.65 7.13 -2.16
C LEU A 145 10.42 5.69 -2.60
N PRO A 146 10.27 5.44 -3.91
CA PRO A 146 10.20 4.08 -4.43
C PRO A 146 11.39 3.24 -3.98
N SER A 147 11.19 1.94 -3.85
CA SER A 147 12.29 1.01 -3.56
C SER A 147 13.36 1.09 -4.64
N ARG A 148 14.61 0.92 -4.22
CA ARG A 148 15.77 0.70 -5.09
C ARG A 148 16.43 -0.59 -4.70
N SER A 149 16.57 -1.47 -5.69
CA SER A 149 17.05 -2.83 -5.43
C SER A 149 18.11 -3.26 -6.44
N LEU A 150 18.06 -2.71 -7.66
CA LEU A 150 18.96 -3.08 -8.74
C LEU A 150 20.11 -2.07 -8.88
N PRO A 151 21.30 -2.54 -9.25
CA PRO A 151 22.35 -1.66 -9.78
C PRO A 151 21.81 -0.83 -10.94
N TRP A 152 22.33 0.40 -11.08
CA TRP A 152 21.93 1.28 -12.18
C TRP A 152 22.23 0.70 -13.55
N ASP A 153 23.37 0.00 -13.69
CA ASP A 153 23.77 -0.74 -14.88
C ASP A 153 23.82 -2.24 -14.54
N LEU A 154 23.02 -3.02 -15.25
CA LEU A 154 22.91 -4.47 -15.06
C LEU A 154 23.83 -5.26 -16.01
N GLY A 155 24.53 -4.57 -16.92
CA GLY A 155 25.31 -5.21 -17.98
C GLY A 155 24.45 -5.81 -19.11
N ILE A 156 23.14 -5.57 -19.08
CA ILE A 156 22.16 -5.97 -20.11
C ILE A 156 21.12 -4.86 -20.29
N GLY A 157 20.76 -4.58 -21.53
CA GLY A 157 19.84 -3.48 -21.86
C GLY A 157 20.41 -2.10 -21.55
N GLU A 158 19.56 -1.10 -21.55
CA GLU A 158 19.95 0.27 -21.16
C GLU A 158 20.00 0.41 -19.63
N PRO A 159 20.99 1.15 -19.07
CA PRO A 159 21.04 1.45 -17.64
C PRO A 159 19.77 2.14 -17.12
N GLY A 160 19.45 1.94 -15.84
CA GLY A 160 18.29 2.58 -15.18
C GLY A 160 16.96 1.84 -15.40
N LEU A 161 16.98 0.54 -15.65
CA LEU A 161 15.80 -0.29 -15.90
C LEU A 161 14.74 -0.16 -14.78
N GLU A 162 15.14 -0.19 -13.50
CA GLU A 162 14.21 -0.06 -12.37
C GLU A 162 13.52 1.32 -12.34
N LEU A 163 14.23 2.38 -12.74
CA LEU A 163 13.63 3.72 -12.84
C LEU A 163 12.56 3.81 -13.92
N ARG A 164 12.76 3.10 -15.05
CA ARG A 164 11.77 3.05 -16.13
C ARG A 164 10.56 2.23 -15.71
N LEU A 165 10.74 1.18 -14.93
CA LEU A 165 9.63 0.42 -14.33
C LEU A 165 8.80 1.29 -13.39
N ASP A 166 9.44 2.10 -12.51
CA ASP A 166 8.74 3.03 -11.64
C ASP A 166 7.94 4.06 -12.45
N LEU A 167 8.56 4.65 -13.49
CA LEU A 167 7.88 5.61 -14.36
C LEU A 167 6.66 4.99 -15.07
N ALA A 168 6.77 3.74 -15.49
CA ALA A 168 5.66 3.01 -16.10
C ALA A 168 4.52 2.80 -15.10
N GLN A 169 4.83 2.46 -13.84
CA GLN A 169 3.83 2.33 -12.78
C GLN A 169 3.16 3.67 -12.45
N ASP A 170 3.92 4.77 -12.39
CA ASP A 170 3.36 6.10 -12.15
C ASP A 170 2.36 6.49 -13.25
N ARG A 171 2.67 6.21 -14.51
CA ARG A 171 1.77 6.44 -15.66
C ARG A 171 0.51 5.58 -15.58
N TYR A 172 0.68 4.30 -15.26
CA TYR A 172 -0.45 3.38 -15.06
C TYR A 172 -1.36 3.89 -13.94
N PHE A 173 -0.80 4.27 -12.80
CA PHE A 173 -1.53 4.79 -11.66
C PHE A 173 -2.28 6.10 -12.01
N ALA A 174 -1.63 7.01 -12.75
CA ALA A 174 -2.29 8.23 -13.22
C ALA A 174 -3.51 7.92 -14.10
N ALA A 175 -3.36 6.98 -15.07
CA ALA A 175 -4.46 6.58 -15.94
C ALA A 175 -5.58 5.86 -15.17
N MET A 176 -5.24 5.03 -14.19
CA MET A 176 -6.21 4.40 -13.31
C MET A 176 -7.02 5.47 -12.55
N ARG A 177 -6.35 6.45 -11.94
CA ARG A 177 -7.02 7.53 -11.22
C ARG A 177 -7.94 8.36 -12.12
N ASP A 178 -7.51 8.70 -13.33
CA ASP A 178 -8.33 9.45 -14.30
C ASP A 178 -9.62 8.69 -14.67
N GLY A 179 -9.60 7.37 -14.55
CA GLY A 179 -10.77 6.51 -14.78
C GLY A 179 -11.71 6.33 -13.58
N LEU A 180 -11.31 6.75 -12.37
CA LEU A 180 -12.14 6.57 -11.16
C LEU A 180 -13.36 7.50 -11.19
N PRO A 181 -14.56 7.00 -10.85
CA PRO A 181 -15.74 7.84 -10.69
C PRO A 181 -15.52 8.91 -9.62
N GLY A 182 -15.88 10.16 -9.94
CA GLY A 182 -15.75 11.26 -8.98
C GLY A 182 -14.34 11.72 -8.68
N THR A 183 -13.37 11.36 -9.54
CA THR A 183 -11.98 11.81 -9.37
C THR A 183 -11.88 13.34 -9.31
N VAL A 184 -11.24 13.82 -8.25
CA VAL A 184 -10.93 15.22 -8.03
C VAL A 184 -9.40 15.38 -7.95
N PRO A 185 -8.78 16.27 -8.73
CA PRO A 185 -7.36 16.54 -8.63
C PRO A 185 -6.97 17.11 -7.27
N MET A 186 -5.90 16.58 -6.67
CA MET A 186 -5.31 17.10 -5.43
C MET A 186 -3.88 17.61 -5.74
N PRO A 187 -3.71 18.86 -6.24
CA PRO A 187 -2.43 19.39 -6.69
C PRO A 187 -1.56 19.91 -5.52
N TYR A 188 -1.63 19.26 -4.37
CA TYR A 188 -0.85 19.55 -3.16
C TYR A 188 -0.57 18.27 -2.38
N GLY A 189 0.39 18.32 -1.46
CA GLY A 189 0.82 17.16 -0.70
C GLY A 189 -0.04 16.87 0.54
N TRP A 190 0.23 15.75 1.18
CA TRP A 190 -0.54 15.23 2.32
C TRP A 190 -0.52 16.15 3.55
N THR A 191 0.56 16.89 3.79
CA THR A 191 0.63 17.90 4.87
C THR A 191 -0.38 19.02 4.68
N ASP A 192 -0.53 19.49 3.43
CA ASP A 192 -1.53 20.50 3.10
C ASP A 192 -2.94 19.92 3.20
N ALA A 193 -3.14 18.65 2.78
CA ALA A 193 -4.43 17.98 2.90
C ALA A 193 -4.87 17.87 4.37
N LEU A 194 -3.97 17.44 5.27
CA LEU A 194 -4.25 17.39 6.71
C LEU A 194 -4.56 18.78 7.29
N THR A 195 -3.80 19.80 6.88
CA THR A 195 -4.04 21.20 7.33
C THR A 195 -5.40 21.71 6.83
N ARG A 196 -5.79 21.42 5.59
CA ARG A 196 -7.08 21.77 5.00
C ARG A 196 -8.24 21.08 5.70
N ALA A 197 -8.05 19.85 6.18
CA ALA A 197 -9.00 19.13 7.00
C ALA A 197 -9.16 19.68 8.43
N GLY A 198 -8.49 20.78 8.76
CA GLY A 198 -8.56 21.46 10.06
C GLY A 198 -7.66 20.87 11.14
N LEU A 199 -6.74 19.99 10.78
CA LEU A 199 -5.77 19.44 11.72
C LEU A 199 -4.63 20.43 11.97
N ILE A 200 -4.13 20.42 13.19
CA ILE A 200 -3.04 21.27 13.67
C ILE A 200 -1.78 20.46 13.96
N ASP A 201 -0.66 21.14 14.19
CA ASP A 201 0.64 20.53 14.50
C ASP A 201 1.04 19.45 13.47
N VAL A 202 0.75 19.74 12.19
CA VAL A 202 1.00 18.79 11.10
C VAL A 202 2.51 18.62 10.90
N THR A 203 2.95 17.38 10.94
CA THR A 203 4.36 16.99 10.78
C THR A 203 4.51 15.85 9.79
N THR A 204 5.72 15.69 9.25
CA THR A 204 6.09 14.53 8.43
C THR A 204 7.36 13.90 8.97
N ARG A 205 7.35 12.58 9.07
CA ARG A 205 8.52 11.77 9.37
C ARG A 205 8.73 10.73 8.28
N SER A 206 9.93 10.67 7.73
CA SER A 206 10.32 9.63 6.77
C SER A 206 11.16 8.55 7.45
N ILE A 207 10.86 7.29 7.16
CA ILE A 207 11.53 6.13 7.73
C ILE A 207 12.20 5.37 6.61
N LEU A 208 13.51 5.24 6.70
CA LEU A 208 14.32 4.38 5.84
C LEU A 208 14.11 2.92 6.27
N SER A 209 13.83 2.07 5.32
CA SER A 209 13.88 0.62 5.44
C SER A 209 14.97 0.10 4.51
N GLU A 210 15.87 -0.73 5.05
CA GLU A 210 16.99 -1.26 4.27
C GLU A 210 17.23 -2.75 4.53
N SER A 211 17.55 -3.47 3.47
CA SER A 211 18.13 -4.80 3.50
C SER A 211 19.42 -4.74 2.69
N PRO A 212 20.60 -4.76 3.36
CA PRO A 212 21.87 -4.59 2.67
C PRO A 212 22.23 -5.81 1.82
N ALA A 213 23.08 -5.60 0.83
CA ALA A 213 23.68 -6.69 0.06
C ALA A 213 24.73 -7.46 0.91
N PRO A 214 24.86 -8.78 0.70
CA PRO A 214 24.03 -9.64 -0.12
C PRO A 214 22.70 -9.98 0.58
N LEU A 215 21.60 -9.96 -0.16
CA LEU A 215 20.30 -10.43 0.34
C LEU A 215 20.36 -11.91 0.71
N SER A 216 19.61 -12.34 1.72
CA SER A 216 19.34 -13.76 1.96
C SER A 216 18.60 -14.38 0.77
N ALA A 217 18.59 -15.71 0.68
CA ALA A 217 17.85 -16.41 -0.38
C ALA A 217 16.36 -16.03 -0.34
N GLU A 218 15.75 -16.01 0.83
CA GLU A 218 14.34 -15.64 1.01
C GLU A 218 14.05 -14.19 0.59
N GLN A 219 14.89 -13.23 1.01
CA GLN A 219 14.74 -11.82 0.62
C GLN A 219 14.89 -11.62 -0.89
N ARG A 220 15.80 -12.34 -1.51
CA ARG A 220 16.02 -12.31 -2.96
C ARG A 220 14.82 -12.90 -3.71
N ASP A 221 14.28 -14.04 -3.26
CA ASP A 221 13.10 -14.65 -3.87
C ASP A 221 11.86 -13.73 -3.73
N GLN A 222 11.69 -13.07 -2.59
CA GLN A 222 10.65 -12.06 -2.37
C GLN A 222 10.81 -10.87 -3.33
N LEU A 223 12.04 -10.38 -3.52
CA LEU A 223 12.33 -9.28 -4.44
C LEU A 223 12.02 -9.66 -5.89
N ILE A 224 12.41 -10.88 -6.32
CA ILE A 224 12.12 -11.40 -7.66
C ILE A 224 10.61 -11.51 -7.87
N THR A 225 9.89 -12.06 -6.90
CA THR A 225 8.42 -12.17 -6.93
C THR A 225 7.77 -10.78 -7.04
N GLN A 226 8.30 -9.79 -6.33
CA GLN A 226 7.82 -8.41 -6.40
C GLN A 226 8.04 -7.82 -7.81
N PHE A 227 9.21 -8.02 -8.41
CA PHE A 227 9.45 -7.55 -9.78
C PHE A 227 8.58 -8.25 -10.79
N GLN A 228 8.42 -9.59 -10.67
CA GLN A 228 7.52 -10.36 -11.52
C GLN A 228 6.11 -9.75 -11.50
N HIS A 229 5.55 -9.57 -10.29
CA HIS A 229 4.22 -8.98 -10.11
C HIS A 229 4.11 -7.58 -10.73
N ARG A 230 5.13 -6.72 -10.55
CA ARG A 230 5.16 -5.37 -11.11
C ARG A 230 5.15 -5.36 -12.64
N VAL A 231 5.91 -6.26 -13.25
CA VAL A 231 5.98 -6.42 -14.72
C VAL A 231 4.67 -6.99 -15.25
N ASP A 232 4.14 -8.05 -14.63
CA ASP A 232 2.88 -8.69 -15.04
C ASP A 232 1.71 -7.69 -14.98
N TRP A 233 1.67 -6.86 -13.95
CA TRP A 233 0.64 -5.85 -13.77
C TRP A 233 0.65 -4.78 -14.88
N LEU A 234 1.81 -4.48 -15.44
CA LEU A 234 1.98 -3.55 -16.55
C LEU A 234 1.83 -4.20 -17.93
N THR A 235 1.67 -5.53 -17.98
CA THR A 235 1.54 -6.31 -19.22
C THR A 235 0.33 -7.27 -19.16
N PRO A 236 -0.91 -6.77 -18.93
CA PRO A 236 -2.08 -7.60 -18.63
C PRO A 236 -2.49 -8.56 -19.77
N ASP A 237 -2.03 -8.34 -21.00
CA ASP A 237 -2.32 -9.18 -22.18
C ASP A 237 -1.22 -10.22 -22.48
N ALA A 238 -0.17 -10.31 -21.67
CA ALA A 238 0.82 -11.38 -21.80
C ALA A 238 0.19 -12.70 -21.33
N GLU A 239 0.06 -13.70 -22.22
CA GLU A 239 -0.38 -15.03 -21.84
C GLU A 239 0.45 -15.55 -20.64
N PRO A 240 -0.18 -16.08 -19.57
CA PRO A 240 0.55 -16.49 -18.37
C PRO A 240 1.51 -17.63 -18.73
N THR A 241 2.79 -17.33 -18.74
CA THR A 241 3.87 -18.29 -18.95
C THR A 241 4.17 -19.03 -17.66
N HIS A 242 3.26 -19.78 -17.10
CA HIS A 242 3.43 -20.98 -16.29
C HIS A 242 2.19 -21.27 -15.45
N GLY A 243 1.66 -22.48 -15.72
CA GLY A 243 0.38 -22.95 -15.30
C GLY A 243 0.13 -23.01 -13.78
N HIS A 244 -1.07 -22.66 -13.43
CA HIS A 244 -2.06 -23.53 -12.83
C HIS A 244 -3.42 -22.86 -13.03
N GLY A 245 -4.25 -23.56 -13.84
CA GLY A 245 -5.48 -23.01 -14.38
C GLY A 245 -6.56 -22.73 -13.34
N HIS A 246 -7.36 -21.74 -13.66
CA HIS A 246 -8.81 -21.88 -13.82
C HIS A 246 -9.30 -20.59 -14.49
N GLY A 247 -9.65 -20.72 -15.79
CA GLY A 247 -10.21 -19.64 -16.57
C GLY A 247 -11.64 -19.32 -16.15
N HIS A 248 -11.92 -18.05 -15.95
CA HIS A 248 -13.21 -17.47 -16.27
C HIS A 248 -12.96 -16.09 -16.90
N GLY A 249 -13.09 -16.07 -18.24
CA GLY A 249 -13.03 -14.84 -19.01
C GLY A 249 -14.23 -13.94 -18.67
N HIS A 250 -13.95 -12.76 -18.18
CA HIS A 250 -14.87 -11.65 -18.17
C HIS A 250 -14.25 -10.50 -18.96
N GLY A 251 -15.02 -10.03 -19.96
CA GLY A 251 -14.61 -9.10 -20.98
C GLY A 251 -14.05 -7.79 -20.43
N HIS A 252 -12.78 -7.59 -20.66
CA HIS A 252 -12.11 -6.31 -20.50
C HIS A 252 -12.56 -5.39 -21.63
N GLY A 253 -13.18 -4.25 -21.28
CA GLY A 253 -13.41 -3.19 -22.25
C GLY A 253 -12.08 -2.77 -22.85
N HIS A 254 -11.94 -2.82 -24.18
CA HIS A 254 -10.75 -2.41 -24.90
C HIS A 254 -10.41 -0.95 -24.56
N VAL A 255 -9.50 -0.74 -23.63
CA VAL A 255 -8.57 0.38 -23.68
C VAL A 255 -7.57 -0.02 -24.75
N GLU A 256 -7.35 0.84 -25.77
CA GLU A 256 -6.23 0.62 -26.72
C GLU A 256 -5.01 0.19 -25.90
N ALA A 257 -4.38 -0.92 -26.28
CA ALA A 257 -3.27 -1.51 -25.53
C ALA A 257 -2.20 -0.44 -25.35
N GLN A 258 -2.19 0.18 -24.17
CA GLN A 258 -1.22 1.20 -23.83
C GLN A 258 0.05 0.43 -23.40
N GLU A 259 1.07 0.50 -24.21
CA GLU A 259 2.38 -0.05 -23.86
C GLU A 259 2.99 0.79 -22.74
N TRP A 260 2.94 0.26 -21.51
CA TRP A 260 3.51 0.91 -20.33
C TRP A 260 5.03 0.77 -20.29
N LEU A 261 5.55 -0.39 -20.71
CA LEU A 261 6.98 -0.70 -20.85
C LEU A 261 7.35 -0.84 -22.32
N SER A 262 8.56 -0.45 -22.67
CA SER A 262 9.06 -0.68 -24.02
C SER A 262 9.29 -2.18 -24.28
N PRO A 263 9.19 -2.64 -25.54
CA PRO A 263 9.52 -4.03 -25.90
C PRO A 263 10.95 -4.42 -25.48
N GLU A 264 11.88 -3.48 -25.55
CA GLU A 264 13.27 -3.68 -25.16
C GLU A 264 13.39 -3.92 -23.65
N ASP A 265 12.70 -3.12 -22.82
CA ASP A 265 12.70 -3.30 -21.37
C ASP A 265 12.00 -4.61 -20.96
N LEU A 266 10.90 -4.96 -21.63
CA LEU A 266 10.22 -6.25 -21.40
C LEU A 266 11.12 -7.43 -21.72
N ALA A 267 11.91 -7.37 -22.81
CA ALA A 267 12.87 -8.41 -23.17
C ALA A 267 14.00 -8.55 -22.14
N VAL A 268 14.41 -7.45 -21.51
CA VAL A 268 15.39 -7.46 -20.41
C VAL A 268 14.76 -8.05 -19.14
N TRP A 269 13.56 -7.62 -18.76
CA TRP A 269 12.85 -8.18 -17.61
C TRP A 269 12.61 -9.68 -17.75
N ALA A 270 12.23 -10.16 -18.92
CA ALA A 270 12.07 -11.59 -19.19
C ALA A 270 13.36 -12.38 -18.89
N GLN A 271 14.53 -11.85 -19.24
CA GLN A 271 15.81 -12.52 -18.95
C GLN A 271 16.20 -12.44 -17.47
N LEU A 272 15.91 -11.31 -16.80
CA LEU A 272 16.22 -11.13 -15.38
C LEU A 272 15.36 -12.00 -14.45
N LEU A 273 14.15 -12.33 -14.88
CA LEU A 273 13.18 -13.10 -14.11
C LEU A 273 13.16 -14.60 -14.47
N ASP A 274 13.79 -15.01 -15.56
CA ASP A 274 13.90 -16.41 -16.00
C ASP A 274 15.04 -17.14 -15.24
N PRO A 275 14.74 -18.17 -14.43
CA PRO A 275 15.76 -18.95 -13.73
C PRO A 275 16.79 -19.64 -14.64
N GLU A 276 16.43 -19.93 -15.90
CA GLU A 276 17.32 -20.54 -16.87
C GLU A 276 18.27 -19.54 -17.54
N SER A 277 17.95 -18.25 -17.46
CA SER A 277 18.78 -17.18 -18.04
C SER A 277 20.10 -17.01 -17.28
N GLU A 278 21.17 -16.68 -18.01
CA GLU A 278 22.47 -16.31 -17.40
C GLU A 278 22.37 -14.97 -16.61
N HIS A 279 21.39 -14.12 -16.94
CA HIS A 279 21.13 -12.84 -16.31
C HIS A 279 20.17 -12.90 -15.14
N TYR A 280 19.71 -14.09 -14.75
CA TYR A 280 18.72 -14.28 -13.68
C TYR A 280 19.10 -13.56 -12.37
N LEU A 281 18.21 -12.73 -11.85
CA LEU A 281 18.42 -11.97 -10.61
C LEU A 281 18.76 -12.85 -9.41
N GLY A 282 18.25 -14.09 -9.38
CA GLY A 282 18.55 -15.06 -8.32
C GLY A 282 20.02 -15.45 -8.19
N ARG A 283 20.85 -15.16 -9.19
CA ARG A 283 22.30 -15.41 -9.17
C ARG A 283 23.12 -14.22 -8.69
N ARG A 284 22.51 -13.04 -8.53
CA ARG A 284 23.22 -11.82 -8.12
C ARG A 284 23.45 -11.77 -6.61
N THR A 285 24.59 -11.23 -6.23
CA THR A 285 24.98 -11.04 -4.82
C THR A 285 25.07 -9.55 -4.44
N ASP A 286 24.84 -8.65 -5.39
CA ASP A 286 24.92 -7.20 -5.26
C ASP A 286 23.55 -6.52 -5.14
N LEU A 287 22.48 -7.31 -4.96
CA LEU A 287 21.14 -6.79 -4.73
C LEU A 287 20.99 -6.34 -3.27
N ALA A 288 20.40 -5.17 -3.08
CA ALA A 288 19.97 -4.63 -1.80
C ALA A 288 18.51 -4.18 -1.92
N VAL A 289 17.83 -3.88 -0.82
CA VAL A 289 16.52 -3.21 -0.86
C VAL A 289 16.59 -1.96 -0.01
N LEU A 290 16.33 -0.82 -0.62
CA LEU A 290 16.25 0.48 0.04
C LEU A 290 14.91 1.11 -0.29
N SER A 291 14.13 1.49 0.71
CA SER A 291 12.87 2.22 0.53
C SER A 291 12.68 3.26 1.62
N VAL A 292 11.89 4.29 1.33
CA VAL A 292 11.51 5.31 2.31
C VAL A 292 9.99 5.44 2.32
N ARG A 293 9.40 5.30 3.50
CA ARG A 293 7.98 5.59 3.72
C ARG A 293 7.83 6.88 4.51
N SER A 294 6.90 7.74 4.11
CA SER A 294 6.60 9.00 4.80
C SER A 294 5.30 8.86 5.59
N ILE A 295 5.34 9.24 6.86
CA ILE A 295 4.18 9.30 7.74
C ILE A 295 3.88 10.77 8.00
N HIS A 296 2.68 11.20 7.61
CA HIS A 296 2.15 12.54 7.82
C HIS A 296 1.17 12.47 9.00
N LEU A 297 1.42 13.25 10.03
CA LEU A 297 0.65 13.25 11.28
C LEU A 297 0.04 14.62 11.52
N GLY A 298 -1.26 14.67 11.79
CA GLY A 298 -1.97 15.86 12.21
C GLY A 298 -2.85 15.59 13.41
N HIS A 299 -3.15 16.61 14.21
CA HIS A 299 -3.92 16.53 15.43
C HIS A 299 -5.25 17.26 15.31
N ALA A 300 -6.35 16.66 15.76
CA ALA A 300 -7.59 17.39 15.95
C ALA A 300 -7.40 18.47 17.06
N PRO A 301 -7.97 19.66 16.93
CA PRO A 301 -8.02 20.63 18.02
C PRO A 301 -8.64 20.01 19.30
N ALA A 302 -8.19 20.51 20.48
CA ALA A 302 -8.66 20.03 21.78
C ALA A 302 -10.10 20.49 22.09
#